data_a9cbbe769e8d79b6e55c4a19a97b96b7
#
_entry.id   a9cbbe769e8d79b6e55c4a19a97b96b7
#
_cell.length_a   1.000
_cell.length_b   1.000
_cell.length_c   1.000
_cell.angle_alpha   90.00
_cell.angle_beta   90.00
_cell.angle_gamma   90.00
#
_symmetry.space_group_name_H-M   'P 1'
#
loop_
_entity.id
_entity.type
_entity.pdbx_description
1 polymer ?
#
loop_
_entity_poly.entity_id
_entity_poly.type
_entity_poly.pdbx_seq_one_letter_code
_entity_poly.pdbx_strand_id
1 'polypeptide(L)'
;MKIGGERFLREDIKNIKVAVIGDIMLDRYISGNVERISPEAPVPINLVKSQRNVLGGAANTAANLSSLGGQVFIAGMRGNDRDGDTLSELLRAAGIDDTGVIVSEEYSTTTKVRILGARQQMMRLDFEERRNPDDKVCGYILKWLDQLLQHRVGSIVLSDYG
;
A
#
# COMPACT_ATOMS: atom_id res chain seq x y z
N MET A 1 11.24 6.52 31.83
CA MET A 1 10.64 7.82 31.46
C MET A 1 9.29 7.52 30.79
N LYS A 2 8.15 7.78 31.46
CA LYS A 2 6.83 7.61 30.83
C LYS A 2 6.59 8.81 29.91
N ILE A 3 6.77 8.63 28.62
CA ILE A 3 6.33 9.60 27.62
C ILE A 3 4.80 9.51 27.62
N GLY A 4 4.13 10.60 27.99
CA GLY A 4 2.66 10.64 27.88
C GLY A 4 2.29 10.45 26.41
N GLY A 5 1.50 9.41 26.07
CA GLY A 5 1.18 9.06 24.70
C GLY A 5 0.61 10.23 23.89
N GLU A 6 -0.11 11.14 24.56
CA GLU A 6 -0.69 12.33 23.92
C GLU A 6 0.39 13.35 23.49
N ARG A 7 1.44 13.56 24.31
CA ARG A 7 2.57 14.42 23.94
C ARG A 7 3.37 13.81 22.78
N PHE A 8 3.61 12.50 22.82
CA PHE A 8 4.29 11.78 21.76
C PHE A 8 3.59 11.99 20.40
N LEU A 9 2.27 11.80 20.35
CA LEU A 9 1.48 11.96 19.12
C LEU A 9 1.40 13.41 18.64
N ARG A 10 1.50 14.41 19.51
CA ARG A 10 1.39 15.83 19.13
C ARG A 10 2.70 16.46 18.71
N GLU A 11 3.79 16.10 19.38
CA GLU A 11 5.07 16.80 19.27
C GLU A 11 6.21 15.92 18.76
N ASP A 12 6.39 14.73 19.33
CA ASP A 12 7.58 13.92 19.08
C ASP A 12 7.51 13.15 17.77
N ILE A 13 6.33 12.70 17.36
CA ILE A 13 6.14 11.84 16.15
C ILE A 13 6.55 12.56 14.87
N LYS A 14 6.40 13.89 14.80
CA LYS A 14 6.78 14.71 13.64
C LYS A 14 8.27 14.68 13.33
N ASN A 15 9.07 14.34 14.35
CA ASN A 15 10.52 14.24 14.23
C ASN A 15 11.00 12.81 13.96
N ILE A 16 10.07 11.85 13.95
CA ILE A 16 10.40 10.45 13.72
C ILE A 16 10.42 10.17 12.22
N LYS A 17 11.54 9.64 11.76
CA LYS A 17 11.72 9.11 10.42
C LYS A 17 11.58 7.60 10.46
N VAL A 18 10.70 7.05 9.62
CA VAL A 18 10.43 5.61 9.56
C VAL A 18 10.61 5.13 8.13
N ALA A 19 11.41 4.08 7.95
CA ALA A 19 11.48 3.34 6.70
C ALA A 19 10.49 2.16 6.78
N VAL A 20 9.60 2.03 5.80
CA VAL A 20 8.71 0.88 5.64
C VAL A 20 9.18 0.10 4.42
N ILE A 21 9.42 -1.20 4.59
CA ILE A 21 9.90 -2.09 3.52
C ILE A 21 8.94 -3.26 3.46
N GLY A 22 8.46 -3.61 2.26
CA GLY A 22 7.61 -4.79 2.11
C GLY A 22 6.72 -4.79 0.89
N ASP A 23 5.66 -5.60 0.97
CA ASP A 23 4.73 -5.82 -0.12
C ASP A 23 3.76 -4.65 -0.25
N ILE A 24 4.07 -3.75 -1.19
CA ILE A 24 3.18 -2.64 -1.53
C ILE A 24 2.11 -3.13 -2.50
N MET A 25 0.87 -2.71 -2.27
CA MET A 25 -0.24 -3.13 -3.11
C MET A 25 -1.34 -2.06 -3.19
N LEU A 26 -2.19 -2.20 -4.20
CA LEU A 26 -3.36 -1.36 -4.38
C LEU A 26 -4.61 -2.11 -3.93
N ASP A 27 -5.35 -1.54 -2.99
CA ASP A 27 -6.68 -2.01 -2.62
C ASP A 27 -7.74 -1.21 -3.38
N ARG A 28 -8.54 -1.91 -4.20
CA ARG A 28 -9.62 -1.30 -5.00
C ARG A 28 -10.97 -1.75 -4.47
N TYR A 29 -11.82 -0.79 -4.13
CA TYR A 29 -13.18 -1.04 -3.69
C TYR A 29 -14.16 -0.65 -4.80
N ILE A 30 -14.96 -1.62 -5.24
CA ILE A 30 -16.04 -1.43 -6.21
C ILE A 30 -17.36 -1.62 -5.46
N SER A 31 -18.10 -0.54 -5.26
CA SER A 31 -19.34 -0.54 -4.50
C SER A 31 -20.55 -0.33 -5.42
N GLY A 32 -21.59 -1.10 -5.19
CA GLY A 32 -22.80 -1.02 -5.98
C GLY A 32 -24.02 -1.61 -5.27
N ASN A 33 -25.13 -1.66 -6.00
CA ASN A 33 -26.36 -2.29 -5.55
C ASN A 33 -26.56 -3.63 -6.26
N VAL A 34 -27.05 -4.62 -5.50
CA VAL A 34 -27.47 -5.91 -6.02
C VAL A 34 -28.99 -5.96 -5.96
N GLU A 35 -29.62 -5.89 -7.13
CA GLU A 35 -31.09 -5.81 -7.23
C GLU A 35 -31.67 -7.00 -8.01
N ARG A 36 -30.84 -7.75 -8.73
CA ARG A 36 -31.30 -8.87 -9.57
C ARG A 36 -30.22 -9.95 -9.71
N ILE A 37 -30.68 -11.13 -10.07
CA ILE A 37 -29.84 -12.26 -10.49
C ILE A 37 -29.65 -12.21 -12.00
N SER A 38 -28.49 -12.64 -12.49
CA SER A 38 -28.21 -12.72 -13.92
C SER A 38 -29.13 -13.74 -14.61
N PRO A 39 -29.67 -13.45 -15.83
CA PRO A 39 -30.35 -14.43 -16.61
C PRO A 39 -29.42 -15.52 -17.20
N GLU A 40 -28.11 -15.25 -17.24
CA GLU A 40 -27.11 -16.15 -17.84
C GLU A 40 -26.59 -17.20 -16.85
N ALA A 41 -26.62 -16.89 -15.54
CA ALA A 41 -26.15 -17.78 -14.48
C ALA A 41 -26.76 -17.36 -13.13
N PRO A 42 -26.84 -18.25 -12.11
CA PRO A 42 -27.39 -17.92 -10.78
C PRO A 42 -26.41 -17.06 -9.96
N VAL A 43 -25.98 -15.94 -10.51
CA VAL A 43 -25.05 -14.99 -9.87
C VAL A 43 -25.70 -13.61 -9.75
N PRO A 44 -25.42 -12.87 -8.65
CA PRO A 44 -25.94 -11.53 -8.46
C PRO A 44 -25.27 -10.54 -9.44
N ILE A 45 -26.08 -9.60 -9.95
CA ILE A 45 -25.57 -8.48 -10.74
C ILE A 45 -25.34 -7.30 -9.80
N ASN A 46 -24.10 -6.85 -9.70
CA ASN A 46 -23.73 -5.65 -8.94
C ASN A 46 -23.75 -4.43 -9.88
N LEU A 47 -24.71 -3.55 -9.72
CA LEU A 47 -24.76 -2.30 -10.44
C LEU A 47 -23.80 -1.30 -9.76
N VAL A 48 -22.62 -1.14 -10.35
CA VAL A 48 -21.54 -0.31 -9.78
C VAL A 48 -21.96 1.15 -9.68
N LYS A 49 -21.80 1.73 -8.52
CA LYS A 49 -22.06 3.16 -8.20
C LYS A 49 -20.80 3.95 -7.95
N SER A 50 -19.79 3.34 -7.37
CA SER A 50 -18.54 4.00 -7.07
C SER A 50 -17.37 3.03 -7.10
N GLN A 51 -16.20 3.60 -7.39
CA GLN A 51 -14.91 2.91 -7.29
C GLN A 51 -13.95 3.82 -6.54
N ARG A 52 -13.16 3.25 -5.63
CA ARG A 52 -12.08 3.95 -4.95
C ARG A 52 -10.85 3.06 -4.84
N ASN A 53 -9.68 3.67 -4.95
CA ASN A 53 -8.39 3.05 -4.72
C ASN A 53 -7.82 3.56 -3.39
N VAL A 54 -7.18 2.67 -2.64
CA VAL A 54 -6.47 3.01 -1.40
C VAL A 54 -5.16 2.23 -1.32
N LEU A 55 -4.22 2.72 -0.54
CA LEU A 55 -2.97 2.05 -0.26
C LEU A 55 -3.23 0.76 0.54
N GLY A 56 -2.63 -0.36 0.13
CA GLY A 56 -2.73 -1.68 0.76
C GLY A 56 -1.37 -2.23 1.20
N GLY A 57 -1.35 -3.26 2.01
CA GLY A 57 -0.12 -3.89 2.49
C GLY A 57 0.83 -2.95 3.19
N ALA A 58 2.11 -2.98 2.84
CA ALA A 58 3.15 -2.09 3.35
C ALA A 58 2.81 -0.61 3.08
N ALA A 59 2.18 -0.30 1.94
CA ALA A 59 1.75 1.06 1.63
C ALA A 59 0.65 1.58 2.58
N ASN A 60 -0.26 0.72 3.04
CA ASN A 60 -1.25 1.09 4.07
C ASN A 60 -0.56 1.33 5.43
N THR A 61 0.42 0.52 5.79
CA THR A 61 1.22 0.73 7.00
C THR A 61 1.93 2.09 6.95
N ALA A 62 2.54 2.43 5.82
CA ALA A 62 3.18 3.73 5.60
C ALA A 62 2.17 4.88 5.69
N ALA A 63 0.98 4.74 5.09
CA ALA A 63 -0.08 5.74 5.15
C ALA A 63 -0.57 6.00 6.58
N ASN A 64 -0.71 4.96 7.39
CA ASN A 64 -1.07 5.10 8.80
C ASN A 64 0.00 5.86 9.59
N LEU A 65 1.28 5.55 9.40
CA LEU A 65 2.39 6.25 10.03
C LEU A 65 2.46 7.72 9.60
N SER A 66 2.28 8.00 8.30
CA SER A 66 2.23 9.37 7.78
C SER A 66 1.05 10.15 8.35
N SER A 67 -0.13 9.54 8.45
CA SER A 67 -1.32 10.18 9.03
C SER A 67 -1.17 10.54 10.50
N LEU A 68 -0.32 9.81 11.23
CA LEU A 68 0.07 10.15 12.60
C LEU A 68 1.07 11.30 12.69
N GLY A 69 1.63 11.73 11.55
CA GLY A 69 2.55 12.85 11.45
C GLY A 69 4.03 12.47 11.32
N GLY A 70 4.36 11.18 11.22
CA GLY A 70 5.73 10.70 10.98
C GLY A 70 6.24 11.03 9.58
N GLN A 71 7.55 11.21 9.43
CA GLN A 71 8.21 11.28 8.12
C GLN A 71 8.45 9.84 7.62
N VAL A 72 7.75 9.45 6.57
CA VAL A 72 7.72 8.05 6.11
C VAL A 72 8.39 7.91 4.75
N PHE A 73 9.29 6.93 4.66
CA PHE A 73 9.97 6.48 3.46
C PHE A 73 9.52 5.06 3.18
N ILE A 74 9.25 4.71 1.94
CA ILE A 74 8.79 3.36 1.59
C ILE A 74 9.66 2.74 0.49
N ALA A 75 9.94 1.44 0.64
CA ALA A 75 10.55 0.60 -0.37
C ALA A 75 9.70 -0.64 -0.62
N GLY A 76 9.66 -1.06 -1.86
CA GLY A 76 8.95 -2.23 -2.34
C GLY A 76 8.95 -2.28 -3.85
N MET A 77 8.19 -3.20 -4.44
CA MET A 77 8.09 -3.36 -5.88
C MET A 77 6.69 -3.03 -6.39
N ARG A 78 6.62 -2.41 -7.56
CA ARG A 78 5.40 -2.25 -8.35
C ARG A 78 5.66 -2.56 -9.82
N GLY A 79 4.63 -2.87 -10.56
CA GLY A 79 4.68 -2.99 -12.01
C GLY A 79 4.81 -1.64 -12.72
N ASN A 80 5.25 -1.68 -13.98
CA ASN A 80 5.12 -0.54 -14.91
C ASN A 80 3.74 -0.59 -15.57
N ASP A 81 2.70 -0.40 -14.76
CA ASP A 81 1.30 -0.47 -15.17
C ASP A 81 0.47 0.64 -14.54
N ARG A 82 -0.79 0.78 -14.98
CA ARG A 82 -1.71 1.81 -14.52
C ARG A 82 -1.98 1.74 -13.01
N ASP A 83 -2.03 0.53 -12.45
CA ASP A 83 -2.27 0.34 -11.01
C ASP A 83 -1.04 0.76 -10.19
N GLY A 84 0.16 0.52 -10.72
CA GLY A 84 1.41 1.01 -10.15
C GLY A 84 1.51 2.54 -10.17
N ASP A 85 1.10 3.17 -11.26
CA ASP A 85 1.06 4.64 -11.33
C ASP A 85 0.08 5.22 -10.31
N THR A 86 -1.12 4.63 -10.20
CA THR A 86 -2.12 4.99 -9.19
C THR A 86 -1.58 4.82 -7.76
N LEU A 87 -0.85 3.73 -7.51
CA LEU A 87 -0.20 3.48 -6.21
C LEU A 87 0.81 4.57 -5.86
N SER A 88 1.67 4.95 -6.82
CA SER A 88 2.66 6.02 -6.63
C SER A 88 2.01 7.40 -6.41
N GLU A 89 0.94 7.70 -7.13
CA GLU A 89 0.17 8.93 -6.92
C GLU A 89 -0.41 8.99 -5.50
N LEU A 90 -0.98 7.89 -5.01
CA LEU A 90 -1.54 7.79 -3.66
C LEU A 90 -0.46 7.92 -2.57
N LEU A 91 0.73 7.33 -2.78
CA LEU A 91 1.86 7.47 -1.86
C LEU A 91 2.29 8.93 -1.73
N ARG A 92 2.47 9.63 -2.84
CA ARG A 92 2.85 11.05 -2.86
C ARG A 92 1.77 11.94 -2.26
N ALA A 93 0.49 11.66 -2.57
CA ALA A 93 -0.64 12.38 -1.98
C ALA A 93 -0.72 12.21 -0.45
N ALA A 94 -0.27 11.05 0.07
CA ALA A 94 -0.16 10.80 1.50
C ALA A 94 1.12 11.37 2.14
N GLY A 95 1.97 12.10 1.39
CA GLY A 95 3.23 12.67 1.87
C GLY A 95 4.30 11.63 2.20
N ILE A 96 4.25 10.47 1.54
CA ILE A 96 5.21 9.39 1.71
C ILE A 96 6.29 9.50 0.62
N ASP A 97 7.55 9.40 1.03
CA ASP A 97 8.68 9.36 0.11
C ASP A 97 8.76 7.96 -0.53
N ASP A 98 8.51 7.89 -1.83
CA ASP A 98 8.47 6.66 -2.64
C ASP A 98 9.78 6.37 -3.39
N THR A 99 10.89 7.01 -3.02
CA THR A 99 12.20 6.85 -3.69
C THR A 99 12.78 5.44 -3.60
N GLY A 100 12.34 4.63 -2.62
CA GLY A 100 12.70 3.22 -2.50
C GLY A 100 11.82 2.27 -3.31
N VAL A 101 10.80 2.78 -4.02
CA VAL A 101 9.91 1.94 -4.82
C VAL A 101 10.54 1.61 -6.16
N ILE A 102 10.66 0.32 -6.44
CA ILE A 102 11.23 -0.21 -7.68
C ILE A 102 10.11 -0.47 -8.68
N VAL A 103 10.25 0.08 -9.88
CA VAL A 103 9.34 -0.19 -11.00
C VAL A 103 9.90 -1.35 -11.83
N SER A 104 9.11 -2.38 -12.04
CA SER A 104 9.49 -3.58 -12.80
C SER A 104 8.63 -3.72 -14.05
N GLU A 105 9.28 -4.04 -15.18
CA GLU A 105 8.59 -4.40 -16.43
C GLU A 105 8.04 -5.82 -16.42
N GLU A 106 8.61 -6.68 -15.57
CA GLU A 106 8.27 -8.10 -15.51
C GLU A 106 7.27 -8.44 -14.40
N TYR A 107 6.91 -7.47 -13.59
CA TYR A 107 6.05 -7.63 -12.42
C TYR A 107 4.78 -6.81 -12.59
N SER A 108 3.62 -7.42 -12.33
CA SER A 108 2.36 -6.71 -12.29
C SER A 108 2.11 -6.16 -10.89
N THR A 109 1.60 -4.94 -10.79
CA THR A 109 1.27 -4.34 -9.49
C THR A 109 0.23 -5.19 -8.77
N THR A 110 0.57 -5.66 -7.58
CA THR A 110 -0.39 -6.39 -6.73
C THR A 110 -1.62 -5.54 -6.47
N THR A 111 -2.77 -5.99 -6.95
CA THR A 111 -4.05 -5.28 -6.77
C THR A 111 -5.11 -6.22 -6.22
N LYS A 112 -5.72 -5.82 -5.09
CA LYS A 112 -6.80 -6.58 -4.45
C LYS A 112 -8.12 -5.83 -4.63
N VAL A 113 -9.01 -6.37 -5.47
CA VAL A 113 -10.30 -5.75 -5.79
C VAL A 113 -11.39 -6.35 -4.90
N ARG A 114 -12.02 -5.51 -4.09
CA ARG A 114 -13.14 -5.90 -3.21
C ARG A 114 -14.45 -5.41 -3.81
N ILE A 115 -15.33 -6.35 -4.13
CA ILE A 115 -16.66 -6.06 -4.67
C ILE A 115 -17.65 -6.04 -3.51
N LEU A 116 -18.29 -4.88 -3.33
CA LEU A 116 -19.25 -4.61 -2.27
C LEU A 116 -20.63 -4.46 -2.85
N GLY A 117 -21.57 -5.31 -2.42
CA GLY A 117 -23.00 -5.18 -2.69
C GLY A 117 -23.70 -4.56 -1.48
N ALA A 118 -24.29 -3.36 -1.63
CA ALA A 118 -24.85 -2.59 -0.52
C ALA A 118 -23.80 -2.30 0.58
N ARG A 119 -23.74 -3.11 1.63
CA ARG A 119 -22.79 -2.96 2.76
C ARG A 119 -21.96 -4.22 3.02
N GLN A 120 -22.08 -5.24 2.18
CA GLN A 120 -21.44 -6.53 2.37
C GLN A 120 -20.41 -6.78 1.28
N GLN A 121 -19.24 -7.29 1.65
CA GLN A 121 -18.28 -7.78 0.68
C GLN A 121 -18.79 -9.10 0.08
N MET A 122 -18.96 -9.10 -1.24
CA MET A 122 -19.44 -10.26 -1.99
C MET A 122 -18.31 -11.12 -2.53
N MET A 123 -17.22 -10.47 -2.97
CA MET A 123 -16.09 -11.14 -3.60
C MET A 123 -14.82 -10.31 -3.44
N ARG A 124 -13.67 -10.98 -3.48
CA ARG A 124 -12.37 -10.35 -3.68
C ARG A 124 -11.67 -11.00 -4.87
N LEU A 125 -11.15 -10.18 -5.76
CA LEU A 125 -10.32 -10.60 -6.86
C LEU A 125 -8.90 -10.15 -6.55
N ASP A 126 -7.95 -11.08 -6.54
CA ASP A 126 -6.57 -10.82 -6.26
C ASP A 126 -5.77 -10.95 -7.56
N PHE A 127 -5.21 -9.81 -8.01
CA PHE A 127 -4.25 -9.74 -9.11
C PHE A 127 -2.87 -9.68 -8.46
N GLU A 128 -2.23 -10.82 -8.35
CA GLU A 128 -0.92 -10.94 -7.73
C GLU A 128 -0.09 -12.03 -8.41
N GLU A 129 1.21 -11.78 -8.53
CA GLU A 129 2.19 -12.77 -8.90
C GLU A 129 3.09 -13.01 -7.69
N ARG A 130 3.14 -14.26 -7.22
CA ARG A 130 4.04 -14.64 -6.14
C ARG A 130 5.44 -14.81 -6.68
N ARG A 131 6.23 -13.76 -6.57
CA ARG A 131 7.66 -13.76 -6.91
C ARG A 131 8.47 -13.22 -5.76
N ASN A 132 9.49 -13.95 -5.37
CA ASN A 132 10.49 -13.40 -4.46
C ASN A 132 11.32 -12.35 -5.23
N PRO A 133 11.66 -11.21 -4.57
CA PRO A 133 12.58 -10.25 -5.14
C PRO A 133 13.92 -10.93 -5.46
N ASP A 134 14.49 -10.61 -6.60
CA ASP A 134 15.82 -11.10 -6.98
C ASP A 134 16.93 -10.36 -6.20
N ASP A 135 18.18 -10.85 -6.32
CA ASP A 135 19.33 -10.26 -5.63
C ASP A 135 19.57 -8.81 -6.01
N LYS A 136 19.18 -8.38 -7.22
CA LYS A 136 19.34 -6.98 -7.67
C LYS A 136 18.35 -6.07 -6.95
N VAL A 137 17.11 -6.52 -6.82
CA VAL A 137 16.07 -5.80 -6.07
C VAL A 137 16.46 -5.69 -4.60
N CYS A 138 16.89 -6.81 -3.99
CA CYS A 138 17.40 -6.82 -2.62
C CYS A 138 18.57 -5.85 -2.43
N GLY A 139 19.55 -5.91 -3.34
CA GLY A 139 20.71 -5.02 -3.32
C GLY A 139 20.35 -3.54 -3.45
N TYR A 140 19.35 -3.21 -4.28
CA TYR A 140 18.85 -1.83 -4.39
C TYR A 140 18.21 -1.35 -3.09
N ILE A 141 17.32 -2.16 -2.49
CA ILE A 141 16.64 -1.82 -1.25
C ILE A 141 17.63 -1.65 -0.11
N LEU A 142 18.63 -2.54 0.00
CA LEU A 142 19.67 -2.43 1.02
C LEU A 142 20.50 -1.15 0.87
N LYS A 143 20.91 -0.81 -0.37
CA LYS A 143 21.64 0.42 -0.65
C LYS A 143 20.82 1.66 -0.34
N TRP A 144 19.54 1.68 -0.70
CA TRP A 144 18.62 2.75 -0.37
C TRP A 144 18.47 2.89 1.16
N LEU A 145 18.32 1.78 1.88
CA LEU A 145 18.23 1.77 3.34
C LEU A 145 19.51 2.33 3.99
N ASP A 146 20.69 1.92 3.51
CA ASP A 146 21.97 2.44 4.01
C ASP A 146 22.06 3.96 3.87
N GLN A 147 21.59 4.52 2.74
CA GLN A 147 21.52 5.96 2.55
C GLN A 147 20.57 6.63 3.55
N LEU A 148 19.41 6.05 3.80
CA LEU A 148 18.46 6.59 4.77
C LEU A 148 18.99 6.54 6.21
N LEU A 149 19.71 5.50 6.58
CA LEU A 149 20.32 5.38 7.92
C LEU A 149 21.34 6.51 8.18
N GLN A 150 22.07 6.95 7.16
CA GLN A 150 22.94 8.13 7.25
C GLN A 150 22.14 9.41 7.52
N HIS A 151 20.86 9.48 7.12
CA HIS A 151 19.94 10.59 7.36
C HIS A 151 19.10 10.43 8.64
N ARG A 152 19.53 9.56 9.59
CA ARG A 152 18.94 9.34 10.92
C ARG A 152 17.50 8.83 10.86
N VAL A 153 17.22 7.85 10.02
CA VAL A 153 16.01 7.04 10.17
C VAL A 153 16.06 6.34 11.52
N GLY A 154 15.01 6.52 12.32
CA GLY A 154 14.96 6.05 13.70
C GLY A 154 14.33 4.66 13.86
N SER A 155 13.56 4.20 12.85
CA SER A 155 12.86 2.92 12.90
C SER A 155 12.68 2.33 11.52
N ILE A 156 12.70 1.00 11.43
CA ILE A 156 12.43 0.24 10.23
C ILE A 156 11.24 -0.67 10.54
N VAL A 157 10.25 -0.67 9.64
CA VAL A 157 9.10 -1.56 9.69
C VAL A 157 9.16 -2.49 8.49
N LEU A 158 9.15 -3.78 8.73
CA LEU A 158 9.02 -4.80 7.70
C LEU A 158 7.55 -5.26 7.64
N SER A 159 6.96 -5.20 6.45
CA SER A 159 5.55 -5.55 6.22
C SER A 159 5.48 -6.56 5.08
N ASP A 160 5.57 -7.82 5.46
CA ASP A 160 5.63 -8.98 4.58
C ASP A 160 4.29 -9.72 4.62
N TYR A 161 3.77 -10.06 3.45
CA TYR A 161 2.50 -10.76 3.26
C TYR A 161 2.67 -12.17 2.67
N GLY A 162 3.90 -12.65 2.56
CA GLY A 162 4.28 -14.02 2.19
C GLY A 162 4.71 -14.23 0.77
#